data_f8d6247bb196b12cc40d01132e35a1a7
#
_entry.id   f8d6247bb196b12cc40d01132e35a1a7
#
_cell.length_a   1.000
_cell.length_b   1.000
_cell.length_c   1.000
_cell.angle_alpha   90.00
_cell.angle_beta   90.00
_cell.angle_gamma   90.00
#
_symmetry.space_group_name_H-M   'P 1'
#
loop_
_entity.id
_entity.type
_entity.pdbx_description
1 polymer ?
#
loop_
_entity_poly.entity_id
_entity_poly.type
_entity_poly.pdbx_seq_one_letter_code
_entity_poly.pdbx_strand_id
1 'polypeptide(L)'
;MQLAVSSDMLIEGRHFLSTVDPFKLGHKALAVNLSDLAACGAKPLAFTLALALPQADEAWLEGFSRGLFALADAHDCELIGGDTTRGPLAICITVFGEVPPGQALLRSGARAGDDLYVSGTLGDARLALEVFRGTRSLPQPAFDAARIRMETPTPRVALGLALRGVATSAADISDGLVGDLGHILKASRVGACIDTSIAINLIANRDHLTLENGQFDAEMALDCVLAGGDDYELVFTAPLSAR
;
A
#
# COMPACT_ATOMS: atom_id res chain seq x y z
N MET A 1 16.45 -9.21 19.11
CA MET A 1 15.91 -9.02 17.77
C MET A 1 14.63 -9.83 17.66
N GLN A 2 13.55 -9.26 17.14
CA GLN A 2 12.35 -9.97 16.71
C GLN A 2 12.34 -9.97 15.19
N LEU A 3 11.90 -11.08 14.59
CA LEU A 3 11.73 -11.18 13.14
C LEU A 3 10.29 -10.82 12.80
N ALA A 4 10.10 -9.90 11.86
CA ALA A 4 8.84 -9.64 11.19
C ALA A 4 8.86 -10.39 9.84
N VAL A 5 7.76 -11.07 9.53
CA VAL A 5 7.62 -11.82 8.28
C VAL A 5 6.25 -11.52 7.70
N SER A 6 6.20 -11.16 6.43
CA SER A 6 4.96 -11.05 5.66
C SER A 6 5.08 -11.78 4.33
N SER A 7 3.94 -12.16 3.75
CA SER A 7 3.90 -12.84 2.48
C SER A 7 2.64 -12.48 1.71
N ASP A 8 2.83 -11.87 0.54
CA ASP A 8 1.75 -11.51 -0.37
C ASP A 8 1.85 -12.22 -1.71
N MET A 9 0.68 -12.47 -2.29
CA MET A 9 0.55 -13.05 -3.62
C MET A 9 -0.19 -12.10 -4.55
N LEU A 10 0.46 -11.73 -5.65
CA LEU A 10 -0.16 -10.98 -6.74
C LEU A 10 -0.53 -11.91 -7.89
N ILE A 11 -1.77 -11.83 -8.35
CA ILE A 11 -2.35 -12.66 -9.43
C ILE A 11 -2.85 -11.74 -10.53
N GLU A 12 -2.48 -12.05 -11.77
CA GLU A 12 -2.97 -11.33 -12.95
C GLU A 12 -4.50 -11.35 -13.02
N GLY A 13 -5.08 -10.21 -13.39
CA GLY A 13 -6.54 -10.02 -13.47
C GLY A 13 -7.22 -9.81 -12.11
N ARG A 14 -6.52 -9.98 -11.00
CA ARG A 14 -7.02 -9.70 -9.65
C ARG A 14 -6.31 -8.51 -9.00
N HIS A 15 -4.99 -8.53 -8.97
CA HIS A 15 -4.17 -7.53 -8.28
C HIS A 15 -3.44 -6.58 -9.24
N PHE A 16 -3.35 -6.97 -10.50
CA PHE A 16 -2.80 -6.15 -11.57
C PHE A 16 -3.41 -6.54 -12.92
N LEU A 17 -3.36 -5.61 -13.86
CA LEU A 17 -3.89 -5.81 -15.22
C LEU A 17 -2.80 -6.44 -16.10
N SER A 18 -3.20 -7.25 -17.09
CA SER A 18 -2.27 -7.85 -18.06
C SER A 18 -1.47 -6.82 -18.88
N THR A 19 -1.92 -5.57 -18.89
CA THR A 19 -1.28 -4.45 -19.60
C THR A 19 -0.28 -3.67 -18.76
N VAL A 20 -0.03 -4.10 -17.50
CA VAL A 20 0.93 -3.42 -16.61
C VAL A 20 2.34 -3.55 -17.17
N ASP A 21 3.11 -2.47 -17.08
CA ASP A 21 4.53 -2.47 -17.44
C ASP A 21 5.30 -3.43 -16.49
N PRO A 22 6.15 -4.35 -17.02
CA PRO A 22 6.88 -5.30 -16.19
C PRO A 22 7.75 -4.64 -15.11
N PHE A 23 8.37 -3.49 -15.39
CA PHE A 23 9.16 -2.74 -14.40
C PHE A 23 8.28 -2.30 -13.22
N LYS A 24 7.11 -1.73 -13.52
CA LYS A 24 6.16 -1.30 -12.51
C LYS A 24 5.61 -2.48 -11.71
N LEU A 25 5.37 -3.61 -12.36
CA LEU A 25 4.92 -4.82 -11.69
C LEU A 25 5.97 -5.38 -10.73
N GLY A 26 7.25 -5.39 -11.13
CA GLY A 26 8.35 -5.78 -10.26
C GLY A 26 8.47 -4.88 -9.03
N HIS A 27 8.34 -3.56 -9.22
CA HIS A 27 8.28 -2.59 -8.13
C HIS A 27 7.10 -2.89 -7.19
N LYS A 28 5.88 -2.97 -7.73
CA LYS A 28 4.66 -3.20 -6.93
C LYS A 28 4.75 -4.51 -6.13
N ALA A 29 5.25 -5.58 -6.74
CA ALA A 29 5.34 -6.89 -6.09
C ALA A 29 6.17 -6.86 -4.80
N LEU A 30 7.24 -6.07 -4.74
CA LEU A 30 8.02 -5.89 -3.52
C LEU A 30 7.41 -4.80 -2.61
N ALA A 31 6.87 -3.73 -3.18
CA ALA A 31 6.35 -2.60 -2.42
C ALA A 31 5.20 -2.98 -1.48
N VAL A 32 4.29 -3.85 -1.92
CA VAL A 32 3.16 -4.31 -1.09
C VAL A 32 3.66 -5.04 0.16
N ASN A 33 4.67 -5.89 0.02
CA ASN A 33 5.29 -6.61 1.13
C ASN A 33 6.11 -5.68 2.06
N LEU A 34 6.83 -4.70 1.49
CA LEU A 34 7.55 -3.70 2.30
C LEU A 34 6.59 -2.80 3.07
N SER A 35 5.35 -2.61 2.59
CA SER A 35 4.28 -1.90 3.29
C SER A 35 3.92 -2.59 4.60
N ASP A 36 3.79 -3.91 4.61
CA ASP A 36 3.57 -4.69 5.83
C ASP A 36 4.71 -4.53 6.84
N LEU A 37 5.96 -4.56 6.36
CA LEU A 37 7.11 -4.31 7.23
C LEU A 37 7.09 -2.88 7.80
N ALA A 38 6.70 -1.90 7.00
CA ALA A 38 6.53 -0.51 7.46
C ALA A 38 5.45 -0.42 8.54
N ALA A 39 4.30 -1.08 8.35
CA ALA A 39 3.20 -1.14 9.32
C ALA A 39 3.62 -1.77 10.65
N CYS A 40 4.56 -2.73 10.61
CA CYS A 40 5.16 -3.33 11.81
C CYS A 40 6.31 -2.50 12.41
N GLY A 41 6.74 -1.42 11.76
CA GLY A 41 7.95 -0.70 12.12
C GLY A 41 9.20 -1.56 11.96
N ALA A 42 9.24 -2.49 11.01
CA ALA A 42 10.36 -3.38 10.78
C ALA A 42 11.34 -2.81 9.75
N LYS A 43 12.64 -2.96 10.01
CA LYS A 43 13.68 -2.68 9.02
C LYS A 43 13.74 -3.88 8.06
N PRO A 44 13.57 -3.68 6.74
CA PRO A 44 13.74 -4.75 5.77
C PRO A 44 15.14 -5.38 5.85
N LEU A 45 15.23 -6.68 5.62
CA LEU A 45 16.48 -7.43 5.57
C LEU A 45 16.62 -8.21 4.27
N ALA A 46 15.60 -9.02 3.96
CA ALA A 46 15.66 -9.94 2.84
C ALA A 46 14.26 -10.32 2.36
N PHE A 47 14.19 -10.93 1.18
CA PHE A 47 12.95 -11.53 0.67
C PHE A 47 13.23 -12.79 -0.15
N THR A 48 12.19 -13.58 -0.34
CA THR A 48 12.15 -14.67 -1.31
C THR A 48 11.10 -14.40 -2.36
N LEU A 49 11.30 -14.89 -3.59
CA LEU A 49 10.37 -14.74 -4.72
C LEU A 49 9.99 -16.10 -5.28
N ALA A 50 8.71 -16.45 -5.19
CA ALA A 50 8.13 -17.55 -5.94
C ALA A 50 7.34 -16.97 -7.13
N LEU A 51 7.75 -17.35 -8.36
CA LEU A 51 7.25 -16.77 -9.59
C LEU A 51 6.71 -17.86 -10.51
N ALA A 52 5.42 -17.82 -10.83
CA ALA A 52 4.83 -18.62 -11.88
C ALA A 52 4.66 -17.79 -13.15
N LEU A 53 5.12 -18.32 -14.30
CA LEU A 53 5.08 -17.63 -15.59
C LEU A 53 4.44 -18.54 -16.64
N PRO A 54 3.59 -18.02 -17.56
CA PRO A 54 3.05 -18.82 -18.65
C PRO A 54 4.14 -19.25 -19.64
N GLN A 55 5.15 -18.41 -19.83
CA GLN A 55 6.33 -18.66 -20.66
C GLN A 55 7.52 -17.82 -20.17
N ALA A 56 8.73 -18.26 -20.48
CA ALA A 56 9.92 -17.45 -20.26
C ALA A 56 10.06 -16.41 -21.38
N ASP A 57 9.88 -15.16 -21.03
CA ASP A 57 10.10 -14.00 -21.90
C ASP A 57 11.24 -13.16 -21.32
N GLU A 58 12.34 -13.08 -22.03
CA GLU A 58 13.56 -12.41 -21.54
C GLU A 58 13.36 -10.92 -21.33
N ALA A 59 12.65 -10.23 -22.25
CA ALA A 59 12.40 -8.80 -22.14
C ALA A 59 11.46 -8.48 -20.96
N TRP A 60 10.44 -9.32 -20.74
CA TRP A 60 9.55 -9.19 -19.58
C TRP A 60 10.32 -9.41 -18.27
N LEU A 61 11.12 -10.48 -18.20
CA LEU A 61 11.93 -10.81 -17.02
C LEU A 61 12.95 -9.71 -16.70
N GLU A 62 13.62 -9.15 -17.71
CA GLU A 62 14.53 -8.02 -17.53
C GLU A 62 13.79 -6.79 -16.97
N GLY A 63 12.64 -6.42 -17.55
CA GLY A 63 11.83 -5.31 -17.06
C GLY A 63 11.38 -5.53 -15.62
N PHE A 64 10.81 -6.69 -15.30
CA PHE A 64 10.35 -7.06 -13.97
C PHE A 64 11.50 -7.02 -12.94
N SER A 65 12.62 -7.66 -13.26
CA SER A 65 13.79 -7.69 -12.38
C SER A 65 14.35 -6.31 -12.09
N ARG A 66 14.44 -5.43 -13.10
CA ARG A 66 14.90 -4.05 -12.91
C ARG A 66 14.00 -3.28 -11.93
N GLY A 67 12.67 -3.42 -12.06
CA GLY A 67 11.74 -2.76 -11.13
C GLY A 67 11.81 -3.31 -9.72
N LEU A 68 11.90 -4.62 -9.59
CA LEU A 68 12.05 -5.32 -8.32
C LEU A 68 13.34 -4.91 -7.60
N PHE A 69 14.50 -4.99 -8.27
CA PHE A 69 15.79 -4.69 -7.66
C PHE A 69 16.00 -3.20 -7.42
N ALA A 70 15.43 -2.31 -8.24
CA ALA A 70 15.48 -0.87 -7.96
C ALA A 70 14.86 -0.52 -6.60
N LEU A 71 13.76 -1.17 -6.24
CA LEU A 71 13.14 -0.97 -4.92
C LEU A 71 13.88 -1.73 -3.81
N ALA A 72 14.35 -2.96 -4.09
CA ALA A 72 15.13 -3.76 -3.15
C ALA A 72 16.40 -3.03 -2.70
N ASP A 73 17.16 -2.49 -3.65
CA ASP A 73 18.39 -1.72 -3.41
C ASP A 73 18.11 -0.43 -2.61
N ALA A 74 16.99 0.26 -2.89
CA ALA A 74 16.59 1.47 -2.16
C ALA A 74 16.28 1.22 -0.68
N HIS A 75 16.00 -0.04 -0.31
CA HIS A 75 15.65 -0.45 1.05
C HIS A 75 16.65 -1.42 1.70
N ASP A 76 17.82 -1.65 1.06
CA ASP A 76 18.82 -2.63 1.52
C ASP A 76 18.19 -4.01 1.79
N CYS A 77 17.26 -4.46 0.91
CA CYS A 77 16.49 -5.69 1.07
C CYS A 77 16.95 -6.74 0.06
N GLU A 78 17.63 -7.79 0.50
CA GLU A 78 18.31 -8.76 -0.36
C GLU A 78 17.39 -9.89 -0.82
N LEU A 79 17.41 -10.25 -2.11
CA LEU A 79 16.79 -11.48 -2.62
C LEU A 79 17.64 -12.69 -2.23
N ILE A 80 17.16 -13.52 -1.31
CA ILE A 80 17.91 -14.65 -0.74
C ILE A 80 17.49 -16.02 -1.26
N GLY A 81 16.46 -16.10 -2.09
CA GLY A 81 15.99 -17.36 -2.64
C GLY A 81 14.59 -17.28 -3.26
N GLY A 82 14.06 -18.43 -3.60
CA GLY A 82 12.74 -18.54 -4.20
C GLY A 82 12.62 -19.71 -5.16
N ASP A 83 11.60 -19.66 -6.00
CA ASP A 83 11.33 -20.68 -7.02
C ASP A 83 10.73 -20.04 -8.27
N THR A 84 10.95 -20.66 -9.43
CA THR A 84 10.32 -20.22 -10.68
C THR A 84 9.74 -21.45 -11.39
N THR A 85 8.46 -21.37 -11.72
CA THR A 85 7.75 -22.48 -12.37
C THR A 85 6.88 -22.00 -13.53
N ARG A 86 6.46 -22.92 -14.40
CA ARG A 86 5.52 -22.62 -15.46
C ARG A 86 4.08 -22.70 -14.95
N GLY A 87 3.29 -21.64 -15.17
CA GLY A 87 1.90 -21.56 -14.78
C GLY A 87 1.26 -20.25 -15.17
N PRO A 88 0.01 -19.99 -14.78
CA PRO A 88 -0.58 -18.66 -14.85
C PRO A 88 0.31 -17.64 -14.12
N LEU A 89 0.37 -16.40 -14.62
CA LEU A 89 1.21 -15.37 -14.00
C LEU A 89 0.77 -15.10 -12.56
N ALA A 90 1.62 -15.48 -11.63
CA ALA A 90 1.45 -15.27 -10.19
C ALA A 90 2.81 -14.99 -9.55
N ILE A 91 2.84 -14.04 -8.64
CA ILE A 91 4.04 -13.56 -7.97
C ILE A 91 3.78 -13.66 -6.47
N CYS A 92 4.59 -14.44 -5.77
CA CYS A 92 4.52 -14.52 -4.31
C CYS A 92 5.87 -14.09 -3.74
N ILE A 93 5.85 -13.05 -2.92
CA ILE A 93 7.05 -12.58 -2.20
C ILE A 93 6.81 -12.81 -0.71
N THR A 94 7.83 -13.33 -0.04
CA THR A 94 7.89 -13.36 1.42
C THR A 94 9.05 -12.48 1.86
N VAL A 95 8.75 -11.45 2.65
CA VAL A 95 9.75 -10.51 3.19
C VAL A 95 10.08 -10.82 4.64
N PHE A 96 11.31 -10.54 5.00
CA PHE A 96 11.86 -10.65 6.35
C PHE A 96 12.38 -9.30 6.80
N GLY A 97 11.98 -8.88 7.99
CA GLY A 97 12.46 -7.64 8.59
C GLY A 97 12.81 -7.83 10.06
N GLU A 98 13.55 -6.90 10.62
CA GLU A 98 13.94 -6.91 12.02
C GLU A 98 13.32 -5.77 12.82
N VAL A 99 12.93 -6.09 14.05
CA VAL A 99 12.42 -5.12 15.03
C VAL A 99 13.16 -5.35 16.35
N PRO A 100 13.59 -4.29 17.05
CA PRO A 100 14.07 -4.43 18.43
C PRO A 100 12.98 -5.05 19.32
N PRO A 101 13.34 -5.88 20.31
CA PRO A 101 12.36 -6.51 21.19
C PRO A 101 11.41 -5.51 21.83
N GLY A 102 10.11 -5.75 21.70
CA GLY A 102 9.06 -4.91 22.29
C GLY A 102 8.80 -3.59 21.57
N GLN A 103 9.40 -3.33 20.41
CA GLN A 103 9.21 -2.10 19.62
C GLN A 103 8.39 -2.30 18.35
N ALA A 104 7.88 -3.49 18.10
CA ALA A 104 6.99 -3.71 16.96
C ALA A 104 5.73 -2.84 17.09
N LEU A 105 5.37 -2.16 16.02
CA LEU A 105 4.06 -1.55 15.89
C LEU A 105 3.02 -2.66 15.73
N LEU A 106 1.92 -2.52 16.43
CA LEU A 106 0.86 -3.53 16.47
C LEU A 106 -0.47 -2.88 16.05
N ARG A 107 -1.40 -3.70 15.59
CA ARG A 107 -2.80 -3.27 15.41
C ARG A 107 -3.49 -3.01 16.75
N SER A 108 -3.02 -3.61 17.85
CA SER A 108 -3.50 -3.36 19.21
C SER A 108 -2.69 -2.27 19.89
N GLY A 109 -3.36 -1.45 20.73
CA GLY A 109 -2.68 -0.42 21.53
C GLY A 109 -3.28 0.98 21.37
N ALA A 110 -4.16 1.19 20.39
CA ALA A 110 -4.94 2.43 20.27
C ALA A 110 -5.79 2.67 21.52
N ARG A 111 -5.90 3.91 21.94
CA ARG A 111 -6.62 4.33 23.16
C ARG A 111 -7.65 5.40 22.83
N ALA A 112 -8.72 5.44 23.61
CA ALA A 112 -9.66 6.56 23.54
C ALA A 112 -8.91 7.88 23.83
N GLY A 113 -9.07 8.86 22.94
CA GLY A 113 -8.37 10.14 22.99
C GLY A 113 -7.08 10.20 22.19
N ASP A 114 -6.63 9.10 21.58
CA ASP A 114 -5.58 9.17 20.58
C ASP A 114 -6.08 9.86 19.31
N ASP A 115 -5.19 10.57 18.64
CA ASP A 115 -5.43 11.08 17.28
C ASP A 115 -5.22 9.95 16.25
N LEU A 116 -6.00 10.01 15.18
CA LEU A 116 -5.87 9.16 14.01
C LEU A 116 -5.11 9.89 12.91
N TYR A 117 -4.07 9.27 12.41
CA TYR A 117 -3.23 9.78 11.34
C TYR A 117 -3.21 8.86 10.13
N VAL A 118 -3.04 9.45 8.97
CA VAL A 118 -2.78 8.74 7.69
C VAL A 118 -1.56 9.39 7.05
N SER A 119 -0.65 8.58 6.53
CA SER A 119 0.45 9.08 5.71
C SER A 119 -0.02 9.37 4.29
N GLY A 120 0.52 10.43 3.67
CA GLY A 120 0.30 10.74 2.26
C GLY A 120 -1.16 10.99 1.87
N THR A 121 -1.51 10.53 0.66
CA THR A 121 -2.85 10.66 0.06
C THR A 121 -3.46 9.29 -0.19
N LEU A 122 -4.79 9.22 -0.21
CA LEU A 122 -5.56 7.99 -0.40
C LEU A 122 -6.51 8.10 -1.59
N GLY A 123 -6.84 6.95 -2.16
CA GLY A 123 -7.91 6.78 -3.13
C GLY A 123 -7.53 7.02 -4.58
N ASP A 124 -6.32 7.55 -4.87
CA ASP A 124 -5.87 7.76 -6.24
C ASP A 124 -5.67 6.43 -6.98
N ALA A 125 -5.23 5.36 -6.31
CA ALA A 125 -5.10 4.03 -6.89
C ALA A 125 -6.47 3.49 -7.33
N ARG A 126 -7.49 3.63 -6.49
CA ARG A 126 -8.86 3.28 -6.84
C ARG A 126 -9.40 4.12 -7.97
N LEU A 127 -9.13 5.42 -7.99
CA LEU A 127 -9.55 6.30 -9.08
C LEU A 127 -8.95 5.89 -10.42
N ALA A 128 -7.65 5.51 -10.45
CA ALA A 128 -7.02 4.95 -11.65
C ALA A 128 -7.72 3.66 -12.12
N LEU A 129 -8.07 2.78 -11.19
CA LEU A 129 -8.80 1.55 -11.51
C LEU A 129 -10.17 1.82 -12.13
N GLU A 130 -10.90 2.85 -11.66
CA GLU A 130 -12.19 3.23 -12.25
C GLU A 130 -12.04 3.77 -13.68
N VAL A 131 -10.93 4.44 -13.98
CA VAL A 131 -10.62 4.84 -15.36
C VAL A 131 -10.32 3.62 -16.24
N PHE A 132 -9.55 2.65 -15.76
CA PHE A 132 -9.30 1.40 -16.49
C PHE A 132 -10.57 0.58 -16.73
N ARG A 133 -11.54 0.64 -15.80
CA ARG A 133 -12.86 -0.01 -15.94
C ARG A 133 -13.79 0.75 -16.90
N GLY A 134 -13.42 1.96 -17.32
CA GLY A 134 -14.26 2.81 -18.17
C GLY A 134 -15.46 3.45 -17.45
N THR A 135 -15.50 3.40 -16.13
CA THR A 135 -16.55 4.02 -15.30
C THR A 135 -16.29 5.49 -15.07
N ARG A 136 -15.05 5.94 -15.25
CA ARG A 136 -14.62 7.34 -15.10
C ARG A 136 -13.65 7.74 -16.22
N SER A 137 -13.55 9.05 -16.43
CA SER A 137 -12.59 9.66 -17.33
C SER A 137 -11.83 10.77 -16.58
N LEU A 138 -10.53 10.83 -16.79
CA LEU A 138 -9.66 11.87 -16.26
C LEU A 138 -8.84 12.49 -17.39
N PRO A 139 -8.44 13.77 -17.28
CA PRO A 139 -7.39 14.32 -18.14
C PRO A 139 -6.12 13.47 -18.03
N GLN A 140 -5.39 13.30 -19.15
CA GLN A 140 -4.23 12.41 -19.20
C GLN A 140 -3.21 12.64 -18.06
N PRO A 141 -2.80 13.88 -17.72
CA PRO A 141 -1.86 14.11 -16.63
C PRO A 141 -2.38 13.64 -15.25
N ALA A 142 -3.69 13.82 -14.98
CA ALA A 142 -4.31 13.36 -13.74
C ALA A 142 -4.40 11.83 -13.69
N PHE A 143 -4.74 11.19 -14.82
CA PHE A 143 -4.74 9.74 -14.92
C PHE A 143 -3.34 9.16 -14.72
N ASP A 144 -2.31 9.75 -15.33
CA ASP A 144 -0.93 9.30 -15.18
C ASP A 144 -0.46 9.41 -13.71
N ALA A 145 -0.83 10.50 -13.01
CA ALA A 145 -0.54 10.68 -11.60
C ALA A 145 -1.25 9.64 -10.71
N ALA A 146 -2.55 9.42 -10.94
CA ALA A 146 -3.32 8.40 -10.22
C ALA A 146 -2.79 6.98 -10.50
N ARG A 147 -2.42 6.70 -11.74
CA ARG A 147 -1.86 5.43 -12.17
C ARG A 147 -0.52 5.11 -11.52
N ILE A 148 0.33 6.11 -11.30
CA ILE A 148 1.59 5.95 -10.55
C ILE A 148 1.30 5.43 -9.15
N ARG A 149 0.28 5.95 -8.46
CA ARG A 149 -0.09 5.48 -7.12
C ARG A 149 -0.51 4.01 -7.12
N MET A 150 -1.23 3.56 -8.15
CA MET A 150 -1.68 2.17 -8.30
C MET A 150 -0.55 1.21 -8.70
N GLU A 151 0.32 1.63 -9.64
CA GLU A 151 1.30 0.72 -10.26
C GLU A 151 2.68 0.74 -9.57
N THR A 152 3.04 1.84 -8.90
CA THR A 152 4.32 2.00 -8.20
C THR A 152 4.12 2.64 -6.82
N PRO A 153 3.38 1.99 -5.90
CA PRO A 153 3.19 2.52 -4.57
C PRO A 153 4.52 2.68 -3.83
N THR A 154 4.58 3.65 -2.93
CA THR A 154 5.79 3.95 -2.14
C THR A 154 5.63 3.41 -0.73
N PRO A 155 6.29 2.30 -0.35
CA PRO A 155 6.20 1.76 0.99
C PRO A 155 6.79 2.73 2.02
N ARG A 156 6.07 2.95 3.12
CA ARG A 156 6.41 3.96 4.14
C ARG A 156 7.39 3.45 5.20
N VAL A 157 8.41 2.70 4.78
CA VAL A 157 9.38 2.04 5.68
C VAL A 157 10.04 3.04 6.63
N ALA A 158 10.55 4.16 6.13
CA ALA A 158 11.20 5.18 6.96
C ALA A 158 10.25 5.75 8.03
N LEU A 159 8.98 5.99 7.65
CA LEU A 159 7.95 6.43 8.60
C LEU A 159 7.66 5.35 9.65
N GLY A 160 7.46 4.10 9.22
CA GLY A 160 7.22 2.98 10.13
C GLY A 160 8.33 2.85 11.19
N LEU A 161 9.60 2.99 10.78
CA LEU A 161 10.73 3.00 11.69
C LEU A 161 10.68 4.17 12.69
N ALA A 162 10.32 5.37 12.21
CA ALA A 162 10.23 6.58 13.03
C ALA A 162 9.06 6.55 14.02
N LEU A 163 8.01 5.79 13.73
CA LEU A 163 6.82 5.65 14.58
C LEU A 163 7.03 4.73 15.80
N ARG A 164 8.14 3.97 15.88
CA ARG A 164 8.46 3.14 17.05
C ARG A 164 8.51 3.99 18.32
N GLY A 165 7.75 3.60 19.32
CA GLY A 165 7.67 4.33 20.59
C GLY A 165 6.86 5.64 20.53
N VAL A 166 6.32 6.01 19.38
CA VAL A 166 5.46 7.19 19.16
C VAL A 166 4.03 6.74 18.92
N ALA A 167 3.81 5.90 17.89
CA ALA A 167 2.49 5.40 17.57
C ALA A 167 2.02 4.37 18.62
N THR A 168 0.73 4.42 18.96
CA THR A 168 0.08 3.46 19.85
C THR A 168 -0.43 2.24 19.10
N SER A 169 -0.76 2.39 17.81
CA SER A 169 -1.09 1.31 16.88
C SER A 169 -0.79 1.71 15.45
N ALA A 170 -0.62 0.73 14.56
CA ALA A 170 -0.46 0.97 13.12
C ALA A 170 -0.97 -0.20 12.28
N ALA A 171 -1.34 0.10 11.04
CA ALA A 171 -1.58 -0.83 9.94
C ALA A 171 -1.23 -0.10 8.63
N ASP A 172 -0.96 -0.84 7.57
CA ASP A 172 -0.96 -0.26 6.23
C ASP A 172 -2.39 -0.23 5.64
N ILE A 173 -2.57 0.51 4.56
CA ILE A 173 -3.87 0.67 3.89
C ILE A 173 -3.78 -0.05 2.54
N SER A 174 -4.18 -1.31 2.55
CA SER A 174 -4.23 -2.19 1.38
C SER A 174 -5.64 -2.44 0.87
N ASP A 175 -6.61 -2.61 1.78
CA ASP A 175 -8.02 -2.89 1.47
C ASP A 175 -8.93 -1.66 1.59
N GLY A 176 -8.37 -0.53 2.02
CA GLY A 176 -9.04 0.75 2.21
C GLY A 176 -9.08 1.21 3.67
N LEU A 177 -9.07 2.52 3.87
CA LEU A 177 -8.90 3.13 5.18
C LEU A 177 -9.86 2.57 6.24
N VAL A 178 -11.14 2.42 5.93
CA VAL A 178 -12.15 1.94 6.90
C VAL A 178 -11.93 0.46 7.24
N GLY A 179 -11.57 -0.35 6.25
CA GLY A 179 -11.28 -1.78 6.44
C GLY A 179 -10.07 -1.97 7.37
N ASP A 180 -8.96 -1.34 7.03
CA ASP A 180 -7.68 -1.52 7.73
C ASP A 180 -7.69 -0.85 9.10
N LEU A 181 -8.29 0.34 9.24
CA LEU A 181 -8.57 0.94 10.54
C LEU A 181 -9.46 0.03 11.40
N GLY A 182 -10.44 -0.64 10.80
CA GLY A 182 -11.30 -1.61 11.47
C GLY A 182 -10.52 -2.71 12.19
N HIS A 183 -9.39 -3.16 11.63
CA HIS A 183 -8.49 -4.12 12.27
C HIS A 183 -7.82 -3.54 13.53
N ILE A 184 -7.39 -2.28 13.49
CA ILE A 184 -6.85 -1.56 14.65
C ILE A 184 -7.93 -1.43 15.73
N LEU A 185 -9.12 -0.96 15.37
CA LEU A 185 -10.22 -0.73 16.31
C LEU A 185 -10.64 -2.02 17.00
N LYS A 186 -10.76 -3.11 16.26
CA LYS A 186 -11.09 -4.44 16.80
C LYS A 186 -10.01 -4.96 17.75
N ALA A 187 -8.73 -4.88 17.35
CA ALA A 187 -7.61 -5.35 18.14
C ALA A 187 -7.42 -4.53 19.44
N SER A 188 -7.71 -3.23 19.36
CA SER A 188 -7.59 -2.29 20.49
C SER A 188 -8.86 -2.16 21.32
N ARG A 189 -10.01 -2.69 20.85
CA ARG A 189 -11.33 -2.60 21.50
C ARG A 189 -11.79 -1.14 21.71
N VAL A 190 -11.59 -0.30 20.73
CA VAL A 190 -12.01 1.11 20.71
C VAL A 190 -12.82 1.40 19.45
N GLY A 191 -13.50 2.55 19.42
CA GLY A 191 -14.13 3.12 18.26
C GLY A 191 -13.32 4.30 17.71
N ALA A 192 -13.63 4.74 16.51
CA ALA A 192 -13.10 5.96 15.92
C ALA A 192 -14.21 6.80 15.30
N CYS A 193 -13.98 8.09 15.18
CA CYS A 193 -14.80 9.03 14.43
C CYS A 193 -13.92 9.66 13.35
N ILE A 194 -14.33 9.53 12.09
CA ILE A 194 -13.66 10.14 10.96
C ILE A 194 -14.52 11.33 10.50
N ASP A 195 -13.93 12.53 10.50
CA ASP A 195 -14.56 13.70 9.90
C ASP A 195 -14.42 13.62 8.37
N THR A 196 -15.52 13.30 7.70
CA THR A 196 -15.55 13.16 6.24
C THR A 196 -15.26 14.45 5.50
N SER A 197 -15.51 15.61 6.11
CA SER A 197 -15.17 16.91 5.52
C SER A 197 -13.66 17.15 5.45
N ILE A 198 -12.90 16.49 6.32
CA ILE A 198 -11.43 16.47 6.32
C ILE A 198 -10.92 15.34 5.42
N ALA A 199 -11.44 14.12 5.61
CA ALA A 199 -11.01 12.93 4.90
C ALA A 199 -11.11 13.08 3.37
N ILE A 200 -12.14 13.76 2.87
CA ILE A 200 -12.33 14.00 1.44
C ILE A 200 -11.19 14.78 0.76
N ASN A 201 -10.33 15.41 1.54
CA ASN A 201 -9.16 16.13 1.04
C ASN A 201 -7.91 15.24 0.92
N LEU A 202 -7.99 13.97 1.31
CA LEU A 202 -6.86 13.03 1.20
C LEU A 202 -6.61 12.54 -0.22
N ILE A 203 -7.56 12.69 -1.15
CA ILE A 203 -7.37 12.33 -2.56
C ILE A 203 -6.65 13.45 -3.31
N ALA A 204 -5.52 13.14 -3.95
CA ALA A 204 -4.69 14.15 -4.63
C ALA A 204 -5.36 14.68 -5.90
N ASN A 205 -6.09 13.83 -6.61
CA ASN A 205 -6.80 14.19 -7.86
C ASN A 205 -8.20 14.78 -7.62
N ARG A 206 -8.46 15.37 -6.45
CA ARG A 206 -9.76 15.91 -6.05
C ARG A 206 -10.39 16.85 -7.09
N ASP A 207 -9.60 17.76 -7.66
CA ASP A 207 -10.06 18.78 -8.59
C ASP A 207 -10.59 18.22 -9.92
N HIS A 208 -10.30 16.96 -10.20
CA HIS A 208 -10.77 16.25 -11.39
C HIS A 208 -12.01 15.39 -11.14
N LEU A 209 -12.52 15.34 -9.90
CA LEU A 209 -13.71 14.60 -9.53
C LEU A 209 -14.94 15.50 -9.65
N THR A 210 -15.49 15.58 -10.87
CA THR A 210 -16.67 16.41 -11.16
C THR A 210 -17.77 15.59 -11.80
N LEU A 211 -19.01 15.93 -11.48
CA LEU A 211 -20.21 15.41 -12.12
C LEU A 211 -20.43 16.12 -13.47
N GLU A 212 -21.33 15.60 -14.32
CA GLU A 212 -21.69 16.20 -15.61
C GLU A 212 -22.15 17.66 -15.51
N ASN A 213 -22.76 18.05 -14.38
CA ASN A 213 -23.20 19.41 -14.08
C ASN A 213 -22.07 20.33 -13.58
N GLY A 214 -20.82 19.85 -13.53
CA GLY A 214 -19.65 20.59 -13.05
C GLY A 214 -19.50 20.67 -11.52
N GLN A 215 -20.39 20.03 -10.75
CA GLN A 215 -20.26 19.96 -9.30
C GLN A 215 -19.24 18.90 -8.88
N PHE A 216 -18.60 19.12 -7.73
CA PHE A 216 -17.68 18.16 -7.13
C PHE A 216 -18.40 16.86 -6.76
N ASP A 217 -17.85 15.73 -7.19
CA ASP A 217 -18.35 14.39 -6.88
C ASP A 217 -17.82 13.92 -5.52
N ALA A 218 -18.47 14.40 -4.46
CA ALA A 218 -18.08 14.09 -3.08
C ALA A 218 -18.28 12.61 -2.72
N GLU A 219 -19.28 11.96 -3.28
CA GLU A 219 -19.55 10.54 -3.04
C GLU A 219 -18.40 9.68 -3.57
N MET A 220 -18.01 9.90 -4.83
CA MET A 220 -16.88 9.20 -5.43
C MET A 220 -15.56 9.46 -4.71
N ALA A 221 -15.31 10.71 -4.31
CA ALA A 221 -14.11 11.06 -3.57
C ALA A 221 -14.05 10.32 -2.22
N LEU A 222 -15.16 10.28 -1.49
CA LEU A 222 -15.25 9.55 -0.22
C LEU A 222 -15.12 8.03 -0.42
N ASP A 223 -15.76 7.47 -1.44
CA ASP A 223 -15.63 6.05 -1.76
C ASP A 223 -14.17 5.67 -2.06
N CYS A 224 -13.48 6.49 -2.86
CA CYS A 224 -12.06 6.28 -3.15
C CYS A 224 -11.21 6.34 -1.87
N VAL A 225 -11.39 7.35 -1.03
CA VAL A 225 -10.58 7.57 0.17
C VAL A 225 -10.88 6.56 1.26
N LEU A 226 -12.14 6.23 1.50
CA LEU A 226 -12.54 5.40 2.64
C LEU A 226 -12.48 3.90 2.34
N ALA A 227 -12.77 3.51 1.10
CA ALA A 227 -12.90 2.12 0.69
C ALA A 227 -12.10 1.75 -0.59
N GLY A 228 -11.18 2.62 -1.02
CA GLY A 228 -10.43 2.45 -2.26
C GLY A 228 -9.50 1.27 -2.24
N GLY A 229 -8.60 1.24 -1.29
CA GLY A 229 -7.51 0.27 -1.21
C GLY A 229 -6.40 0.49 -2.25
N ASP A 230 -5.40 -0.38 -2.20
CA ASP A 230 -4.21 -0.35 -3.08
C ASP A 230 -3.32 0.91 -2.89
N ASP A 231 -3.48 1.61 -1.74
CA ASP A 231 -2.79 2.87 -1.43
C ASP A 231 -1.41 2.66 -0.81
N TYR A 232 -1.24 1.62 0.02
CA TYR A 232 0.01 1.26 0.72
C TYR A 232 0.61 2.43 1.51
N GLU A 233 -0.28 3.26 2.06
CA GLU A 233 0.01 4.25 3.09
C GLU A 233 -0.13 3.62 4.48
N LEU A 234 0.29 4.33 5.53
CA LEU A 234 0.08 3.90 6.91
C LEU A 234 -1.10 4.63 7.54
N VAL A 235 -1.97 3.88 8.22
CA VAL A 235 -2.91 4.41 9.21
C VAL A 235 -2.37 4.08 10.60
N PHE A 236 -2.30 5.07 11.47
CA PHE A 236 -1.78 4.87 12.83
C PHE A 236 -2.46 5.79 13.83
N THR A 237 -2.40 5.41 15.09
CA THR A 237 -2.87 6.23 16.21
C THR A 237 -1.69 6.70 17.05
N ALA A 238 -1.81 7.89 17.62
CA ALA A 238 -0.81 8.42 18.54
C ALA A 238 -1.48 9.32 19.60
N PRO A 239 -0.89 9.43 20.82
CA PRO A 239 -1.43 10.27 21.87
C PRO A 239 -1.30 11.75 21.51
N LEU A 240 -2.18 12.60 22.06
CA LEU A 240 -2.16 14.06 21.84
C LEU A 240 -0.78 14.71 22.13
N SER A 241 0.00 14.10 23.01
CA SER A 241 1.35 14.57 23.36
C SER A 241 2.38 14.37 22.23
N ALA A 242 2.02 13.62 21.18
CA ALA A 242 2.88 13.38 20.02
C ALA A 242 2.63 14.36 18.85
N ARG A 243 1.71 15.35 19.03
CA ARG A 243 1.43 16.41 18.05
C ARG A 243 2.62 17.30 17.77
#